data_b2547af92e20a7bc670665cb9f5c6755
#
_entry.id   b2547af92e20a7bc670665cb9f5c6755
#
_cell.length_a   1.000
_cell.length_b   1.000
_cell.length_c   1.000
_cell.angle_alpha   90.00
_cell.angle_beta   90.00
_cell.angle_gamma   90.00
#
_symmetry.space_group_name_H-M   'P 1'
#
loop_
_entity.id
_entity.type
_entity.pdbx_description
1 polymer ?
#
loop_
_entity_poly.entity_id
_entity_poly.type
_entity_poly.pdbx_seq_one_letter_code
_entity_poly.pdbx_strand_id
1 'polypeptide(L)'
;WEPYGAAMAFELEAALDASGAIVSWRHELWSNGHTHRPGRATLPVMTAAAHLAQPFEIAPAVNPALPAGGADRNALPAYEFPDLRVVNHYVKEMPLRSSSLRSLGAYGNVFAIESFMDECAAGASPLDFRLRHLKDPRGRAVIEALRPAWDRWQRLEGRGHGIAYAKYKNIGAYCAVLAEVEVTHELRVTRLVAAVDVGAPVNPDGVVNQIEGGCIQAASWTLKEAWKPRVAGWEDYPILKFSEVPPVEVLLSSSSHPSVGAGECTMGPTAGAIGNALHDALGVRVRDLPLTPERIARAING
;
A
#
# COMPACT_ATOMS: atom_id res chain seq x y z
N TRP A 1 4.00 -6.55 -23.98
CA TRP A 1 4.48 -5.18 -23.65
C TRP A 1 3.39 -4.32 -23.02
N GLU A 2 2.43 -4.91 -22.36
CA GLU A 2 1.48 -4.12 -21.62
C GLU A 2 2.11 -3.52 -20.38
N PRO A 3 1.58 -2.38 -19.90
CA PRO A 3 2.24 -1.64 -18.84
C PRO A 3 2.32 -2.43 -17.55
N TYR A 4 3.50 -2.39 -16.98
CA TYR A 4 3.82 -2.93 -15.65
C TYR A 4 3.64 -1.86 -14.58
N GLY A 5 3.58 -2.25 -13.32
CA GLY A 5 3.72 -1.32 -12.20
C GLY A 5 5.09 -0.65 -12.24
N ALA A 6 5.15 0.61 -11.85
CA ALA A 6 6.41 1.32 -11.73
C ALA A 6 7.29 0.69 -10.64
N ALA A 7 8.60 0.58 -10.89
CA ALA A 7 9.56 0.24 -9.86
C ALA A 7 9.71 1.42 -8.89
N MET A 8 9.83 1.12 -7.59
CA MET A 8 9.99 2.11 -6.54
C MET A 8 11.03 1.64 -5.53
N ALA A 9 11.85 2.58 -5.03
CA ALA A 9 12.74 2.37 -3.90
C ALA A 9 12.55 3.52 -2.90
N PHE A 10 12.81 3.25 -1.62
CA PHE A 10 12.54 4.18 -0.53
C PHE A 10 13.67 4.18 0.49
N GLU A 11 13.96 5.37 1.02
CA GLU A 11 14.79 5.58 2.20
C GLU A 11 14.01 6.41 3.21
N LEU A 12 13.91 5.92 4.44
CA LEU A 12 13.20 6.60 5.51
C LEU A 12 14.10 6.73 6.74
N GLU A 13 14.06 7.91 7.35
CA GLU A 13 14.74 8.21 8.60
C GLU A 13 13.80 8.95 9.54
N ALA A 14 13.90 8.69 10.83
CA ALA A 14 13.15 9.41 11.86
C ALA A 14 14.02 9.65 13.10
N ALA A 15 13.77 10.75 13.77
CA ALA A 15 14.28 11.00 15.11
C ALA A 15 13.11 10.97 16.10
N LEU A 16 13.33 10.32 17.24
CA LEU A 16 12.36 10.24 18.33
C LEU A 16 12.89 11.04 19.53
N ASP A 17 11.99 11.68 20.27
CA ASP A 17 12.30 12.31 21.54
C ASP A 17 12.35 11.29 22.69
N ALA A 18 12.65 11.77 23.89
CA ALA A 18 12.72 10.93 25.11
C ALA A 18 11.38 10.26 25.49
N SER A 19 10.24 10.73 24.97
CA SER A 19 8.93 10.12 25.15
C SER A 19 8.63 9.04 24.10
N GLY A 20 9.52 8.86 23.11
CA GLY A 20 9.33 7.99 21.96
C GLY A 20 8.41 8.58 20.89
N ALA A 21 8.14 9.90 20.91
CA ALA A 21 7.40 10.55 19.85
C ALA A 21 8.32 10.93 18.69
N ILE A 22 7.86 10.79 17.45
CA ILE A 22 8.61 11.19 16.26
C ILE A 22 8.65 12.72 16.19
N VAL A 23 9.85 13.30 16.16
CA VAL A 23 10.10 14.74 16.07
C VAL A 23 10.65 15.16 14.71
N SER A 24 11.25 14.26 13.96
CA SER A 24 11.69 14.50 12.59
C SER A 24 11.44 13.26 11.73
N TRP A 25 11.04 13.48 10.48
CA TRP A 25 10.77 12.44 9.52
C TRP A 25 11.36 12.83 8.16
N ARG A 26 12.10 11.94 7.56
CA ARG A 26 12.63 12.04 6.21
C ARG A 26 12.11 10.88 5.38
N HIS A 27 11.66 11.14 4.16
CA HIS A 27 11.21 10.13 3.23
C HIS A 27 11.72 10.50 1.84
N GLU A 28 12.65 9.74 1.34
CA GLU A 28 13.12 9.85 -0.03
C GLU A 28 12.61 8.65 -0.84
N LEU A 29 12.11 8.93 -2.04
CA LEU A 29 11.63 7.89 -2.94
C LEU A 29 12.22 8.08 -4.34
N TRP A 30 12.56 6.97 -4.96
CA TRP A 30 12.94 6.87 -6.37
C TRP A 30 11.87 6.05 -7.07
N SER A 31 11.29 6.59 -8.14
CA SER A 31 10.20 5.92 -8.84
C SER A 31 10.20 6.23 -10.31
N ASN A 32 9.94 5.23 -11.13
CA ASN A 32 9.52 5.42 -12.50
C ASN A 32 8.11 6.04 -12.57
N GLY A 33 7.73 6.52 -13.77
CA GLY A 33 6.41 7.10 -13.98
C GLY A 33 5.27 6.10 -13.89
N HIS A 34 4.15 6.52 -13.30
CA HIS A 34 2.93 5.72 -13.17
C HIS A 34 1.85 6.06 -14.21
N THR A 35 2.15 6.94 -15.17
CA THR A 35 1.13 7.48 -16.09
C THR A 35 1.50 7.34 -17.56
N HIS A 36 2.35 6.40 -17.88
CA HIS A 36 2.83 6.14 -19.23
C HIS A 36 1.83 5.31 -20.06
N ARG A 37 0.54 5.70 -20.03
CA ARG A 37 -0.46 5.04 -20.87
C ARG A 37 -0.78 5.87 -22.10
N PRO A 38 -1.00 5.26 -23.28
CA PRO A 38 -1.54 5.97 -24.42
C PRO A 38 -2.96 6.46 -24.13
N GLY A 39 -3.36 7.56 -24.76
CA GLY A 39 -4.76 8.00 -24.74
C GLY A 39 -5.06 9.26 -23.95
N ARG A 40 -4.07 10.06 -23.59
CA ARG A 40 -4.30 11.42 -23.12
C ARG A 40 -4.01 12.43 -24.24
N ALA A 41 -5.06 13.09 -24.66
CA ALA A 41 -5.17 14.32 -25.44
C ALA A 41 -4.71 14.30 -26.91
N THR A 42 -3.48 13.96 -27.27
CA THR A 42 -2.98 14.21 -28.64
C THR A 42 -2.18 13.06 -29.24
N LEU A 43 -2.02 11.97 -28.50
CA LEU A 43 -1.21 10.84 -28.93
C LEU A 43 -2.08 9.62 -29.28
N PRO A 44 -1.63 8.78 -30.22
CA PRO A 44 -2.34 7.57 -30.59
C PRO A 44 -2.60 6.68 -29.37
N VAL A 45 -3.81 6.18 -29.26
CA VAL A 45 -4.27 5.33 -28.14
C VAL A 45 -3.80 3.88 -28.26
N MET A 46 -3.27 3.49 -29.42
CA MET A 46 -2.92 2.10 -29.71
C MET A 46 -1.54 1.75 -29.16
N THR A 47 -1.46 0.68 -28.39
CA THR A 47 -0.18 0.17 -27.88
C THR A 47 0.76 -0.27 -29.01
N ALA A 48 0.21 -0.74 -30.13
CA ALA A 48 0.96 -1.10 -31.33
C ALA A 48 1.57 0.09 -32.07
N ALA A 49 1.21 1.34 -31.74
CA ALA A 49 1.65 2.52 -32.48
C ALA A 49 3.19 2.67 -32.55
N ALA A 50 3.89 2.25 -31.52
CA ALA A 50 5.36 2.25 -31.47
C ALA A 50 6.02 1.16 -32.35
N HIS A 51 5.25 0.20 -32.86
CA HIS A 51 5.72 -0.95 -33.62
C HIS A 51 5.26 -0.94 -35.09
N LEU A 52 4.65 0.16 -35.54
CA LEU A 52 4.31 0.35 -36.92
C LEU A 52 5.55 0.57 -37.81
N ALA A 53 5.43 0.37 -39.11
CA ALA A 53 6.50 0.68 -40.07
C ALA A 53 6.97 2.14 -39.97
N GLN A 54 6.03 3.05 -39.65
CA GLN A 54 6.30 4.42 -39.27
C GLN A 54 5.79 4.61 -37.83
N PRO A 55 6.65 4.37 -36.80
CA PRO A 55 6.25 4.42 -35.42
C PRO A 55 5.89 5.84 -34.99
N PHE A 56 4.87 5.94 -34.14
CA PHE A 56 4.58 7.18 -33.45
C PHE A 56 5.52 7.34 -32.25
N GLU A 57 5.95 8.57 -32.01
CA GLU A 57 6.70 8.91 -30.81
C GLU A 57 5.82 8.73 -29.58
N ILE A 58 6.34 8.02 -28.58
CA ILE A 58 5.65 7.84 -27.29
C ILE A 58 6.11 8.96 -26.36
N ALA A 59 5.16 9.77 -25.89
CA ALA A 59 5.47 10.82 -24.94
C ALA A 59 6.05 10.21 -23.65
N PRO A 60 7.08 10.84 -23.05
CA PRO A 60 7.63 10.39 -21.79
C PRO A 60 6.56 10.44 -20.68
N ALA A 61 6.66 9.51 -19.72
CA ALA A 61 5.82 9.54 -18.55
C ALA A 61 6.08 10.83 -17.75
N VAL A 62 5.01 11.43 -17.25
CA VAL A 62 5.08 12.61 -16.38
C VAL A 62 4.51 12.27 -15.01
N ASN A 63 5.04 12.88 -13.96
CA ASN A 63 4.45 12.78 -12.63
C ASN A 63 3.34 13.84 -12.51
N PRO A 64 2.06 13.48 -12.35
CA PRO A 64 1.00 14.45 -12.13
C PRO A 64 1.25 15.24 -10.84
N ALA A 65 0.89 16.51 -10.83
CA ALA A 65 1.00 17.33 -9.64
C ALA A 65 0.13 16.79 -8.48
N LEU A 66 0.57 16.99 -7.25
CA LEU A 66 -0.23 16.74 -6.05
C LEU A 66 -1.48 17.65 -6.05
N PRO A 67 -2.63 17.21 -5.49
CA PRO A 67 -2.81 15.98 -4.72
C PRO A 67 -3.08 14.72 -5.56
N ALA A 68 -3.23 14.85 -6.88
CA ALA A 68 -3.41 13.65 -7.73
C ALA A 68 -2.20 12.72 -7.63
N GLY A 69 -0.99 13.28 -7.83
CA GLY A 69 0.27 12.56 -7.73
C GLY A 69 0.37 11.36 -8.66
N GLY A 70 1.56 10.84 -8.79
CA GLY A 70 1.85 9.58 -9.48
C GLY A 70 2.77 8.75 -8.60
N ALA A 71 4.07 8.94 -8.75
CA ALA A 71 5.12 8.37 -7.92
C ALA A 71 5.00 8.82 -6.44
N ASP A 72 4.72 10.08 -6.23
CA ASP A 72 4.62 10.74 -4.91
C ASP A 72 3.22 10.69 -4.27
N ARG A 73 2.27 9.94 -4.86
CA ARG A 73 0.96 9.75 -4.26
C ARG A 73 1.08 9.07 -2.90
N ASN A 74 0.57 9.73 -1.84
CA ASN A 74 0.74 9.30 -0.45
C ASN A 74 2.19 9.21 0.05
N ALA A 75 3.16 9.85 -0.60
CA ALA A 75 4.50 9.98 -0.05
C ALA A 75 4.54 10.89 1.19
N LEU A 76 3.66 11.90 1.25
CA LEU A 76 3.40 12.62 2.49
C LEU A 76 2.62 11.71 3.44
N PRO A 77 3.18 11.35 4.61
CA PRO A 77 2.46 10.56 5.60
C PRO A 77 1.22 11.31 6.08
N ALA A 78 0.18 10.56 6.43
CA ALA A 78 -1.05 11.15 6.97
C ALA A 78 -0.92 11.56 8.45
N TYR A 79 0.27 11.39 9.02
CA TYR A 79 0.63 11.75 10.38
C TYR A 79 1.22 13.15 10.46
N GLU A 80 1.26 13.72 11.65
CA GLU A 80 1.82 15.05 11.90
C GLU A 80 3.13 14.95 12.65
N PHE A 81 4.19 15.38 11.99
CA PHE A 81 5.53 15.43 12.55
C PHE A 81 6.03 16.88 12.58
N PRO A 82 6.72 17.31 13.67
CA PRO A 82 7.22 18.69 13.78
C PRO A 82 8.16 19.09 12.64
N ASP A 83 9.02 18.20 12.21
CA ASP A 83 9.91 18.37 11.06
C ASP A 83 9.68 17.24 10.05
N LEU A 84 9.18 17.59 8.87
CA LEU A 84 8.81 16.66 7.81
C LEU A 84 9.45 17.07 6.48
N ARG A 85 10.22 16.15 5.90
CA ARG A 85 10.75 16.31 4.55
C ARG A 85 10.45 15.07 3.71
N VAL A 86 9.90 15.30 2.52
CA VAL A 86 9.66 14.26 1.50
C VAL A 86 10.31 14.70 0.18
N VAL A 87 11.09 13.84 -0.43
CA VAL A 87 11.77 14.08 -1.71
C VAL A 87 11.41 12.97 -2.69
N ASN A 88 10.93 13.35 -3.87
CA ASN A 88 10.67 12.42 -4.97
C ASN A 88 11.76 12.57 -6.05
N HIS A 89 12.58 11.54 -6.19
CA HIS A 89 13.56 11.39 -7.26
C HIS A 89 12.91 10.66 -8.44
N TYR A 90 12.35 11.42 -9.36
CA TYR A 90 11.65 10.87 -10.50
C TYR A 90 12.62 10.27 -11.52
N VAL A 91 12.59 8.95 -11.69
CA VAL A 91 13.45 8.20 -12.62
C VAL A 91 12.78 8.11 -13.98
N LYS A 92 13.36 8.77 -14.98
CA LYS A 92 12.82 8.83 -16.34
C LYS A 92 13.17 7.60 -17.18
N GLU A 93 14.36 7.04 -16.94
CA GLU A 93 14.86 5.87 -17.66
C GLU A 93 14.06 4.63 -17.24
N MET A 94 13.47 3.96 -18.22
CA MET A 94 12.59 2.82 -17.99
C MET A 94 12.91 1.71 -18.98
N PRO A 95 13.45 0.58 -18.51
CA PRO A 95 13.72 -0.57 -19.37
C PRO A 95 12.41 -1.27 -19.80
N LEU A 96 11.35 -1.08 -19.04
CA LEU A 96 10.01 -1.60 -19.30
C LEU A 96 9.00 -0.45 -19.30
N ARG A 97 7.97 -0.59 -20.13
CA ARG A 97 6.88 0.37 -20.10
C ARG A 97 6.04 0.19 -18.84
N SER A 98 6.01 1.20 -17.97
CA SER A 98 5.15 1.23 -16.80
C SER A 98 3.89 2.06 -17.04
N SER A 99 2.82 1.79 -16.31
CA SER A 99 1.59 2.59 -16.32
C SER A 99 0.84 2.49 -15.00
N SER A 100 -0.29 3.17 -14.93
CA SER A 100 -1.13 3.19 -13.74
C SER A 100 -1.66 1.80 -13.42
N LEU A 101 -1.19 1.23 -12.34
CA LEU A 101 -1.91 0.19 -11.62
C LEU A 101 -2.76 0.83 -10.52
N ARG A 102 -3.69 0.09 -9.94
CA ARG A 102 -4.60 0.57 -8.88
C ARG A 102 -3.78 1.21 -7.75
N SER A 103 -4.10 2.44 -7.37
CA SER A 103 -3.45 3.31 -6.38
C SER A 103 -2.11 3.97 -6.78
N LEU A 104 -1.51 3.63 -7.92
CA LEU A 104 -0.23 4.20 -8.37
C LEU A 104 0.86 4.07 -7.27
N GLY A 105 1.63 5.15 -7.01
CA GLY A 105 2.66 5.19 -6.00
C GLY A 105 2.19 5.01 -4.56
N ALA A 106 0.90 5.21 -4.28
CA ALA A 106 0.37 5.06 -2.91
C ALA A 106 0.58 3.65 -2.35
N TYR A 107 0.56 2.61 -3.19
CA TYR A 107 0.82 1.24 -2.75
C TYR A 107 2.19 1.10 -2.09
N GLY A 108 3.25 1.51 -2.77
CA GLY A 108 4.61 1.44 -2.26
C GLY A 108 4.90 2.46 -1.15
N ASN A 109 4.46 3.72 -1.33
CA ASN A 109 4.68 4.76 -0.32
C ASN A 109 4.04 4.41 1.03
N VAL A 110 2.79 3.94 1.04
CA VAL A 110 2.10 3.57 2.28
C VAL A 110 2.72 2.31 2.89
N PHE A 111 3.11 1.31 2.09
CA PHE A 111 3.85 0.16 2.60
C PHE A 111 5.12 0.58 3.33
N ALA A 112 5.93 1.45 2.73
CA ALA A 112 7.17 1.94 3.33
C ALA A 112 6.92 2.76 4.61
N ILE A 113 5.99 3.72 4.56
CA ILE A 113 5.63 4.57 5.70
C ILE A 113 5.12 3.72 6.87
N GLU A 114 4.17 2.82 6.62
CA GLU A 114 3.51 2.05 7.66
C GLU A 114 4.41 0.96 8.28
N SER A 115 5.32 0.40 7.48
CA SER A 115 6.37 -0.49 7.99
C SER A 115 7.32 0.27 8.91
N PHE A 116 7.73 1.47 8.53
CA PHE A 116 8.66 2.28 9.32
C PHE A 116 7.98 2.90 10.56
N MET A 117 6.69 3.21 10.52
CA MET A 117 5.91 3.58 11.71
C MET A 117 5.93 2.48 12.77
N ASP A 118 5.84 1.21 12.37
CA ASP A 118 5.95 0.08 13.29
C ASP A 118 7.35 -0.07 13.88
N GLU A 119 8.39 0.17 13.08
CA GLU A 119 9.79 0.18 13.56
C GLU A 119 10.00 1.30 14.60
N CYS A 120 9.47 2.49 14.34
CA CYS A 120 9.53 3.62 15.26
C CYS A 120 8.74 3.39 16.56
N ALA A 121 7.72 2.53 16.55
CA ALA A 121 6.95 2.20 17.75
C ALA A 121 7.79 1.48 18.80
N ALA A 122 8.89 0.78 18.41
CA ALA A 122 9.92 0.23 19.29
C ALA A 122 9.36 -0.59 20.48
N GLY A 123 8.36 -1.44 20.23
CA GLY A 123 7.70 -2.28 21.24
C GLY A 123 6.49 -1.65 21.94
N ALA A 124 6.16 -0.38 21.66
CA ALA A 124 4.86 0.19 22.03
C ALA A 124 3.75 -0.42 21.15
N SER A 125 2.48 -0.29 21.60
CA SER A 125 1.34 -0.70 20.77
C SER A 125 1.36 0.03 19.42
N PRO A 126 1.49 -0.67 18.29
CA PRO A 126 1.48 -0.06 16.95
C PRO A 126 0.23 0.76 16.66
N LEU A 127 -0.93 0.34 17.18
CA LEU A 127 -2.18 1.07 17.06
C LEU A 127 -2.12 2.39 17.82
N ASP A 128 -1.70 2.36 19.10
CA ASP A 128 -1.64 3.55 19.94
C ASP A 128 -0.53 4.51 19.49
N PHE A 129 0.57 3.98 18.94
CA PHE A 129 1.63 4.79 18.36
C PHE A 129 1.15 5.61 17.18
N ARG A 130 0.32 5.03 16.29
CA ARG A 130 -0.33 5.76 15.18
C ARG A 130 -1.27 6.84 15.69
N LEU A 131 -2.08 6.54 16.68
CA LEU A 131 -3.01 7.51 17.29
C LEU A 131 -2.29 8.68 17.97
N ARG A 132 -1.10 8.46 18.52
CA ARG A 132 -0.27 9.53 19.10
C ARG A 132 0.12 10.58 18.06
N HIS A 133 0.41 10.17 16.83
CA HIS A 133 0.89 11.02 15.75
C HIS A 133 -0.19 11.48 14.77
N LEU A 134 -1.45 11.14 15.03
CA LEU A 134 -2.57 11.45 14.14
C LEU A 134 -3.57 12.37 14.83
N LYS A 135 -3.74 13.62 14.32
CA LYS A 135 -4.70 14.58 14.85
C LYS A 135 -6.05 14.55 14.13
N ASP A 136 -6.08 14.20 12.84
CA ASP A 136 -7.31 14.16 12.05
C ASP A 136 -8.34 13.21 12.71
N PRO A 137 -9.51 13.74 13.17
CA PRO A 137 -10.46 12.95 13.94
C PRO A 137 -11.09 11.79 13.11
N ARG A 138 -11.23 11.97 11.79
CA ARG A 138 -11.73 10.90 10.92
C ARG A 138 -10.71 9.79 10.76
N GLY A 139 -9.43 10.15 10.62
CA GLY A 139 -8.32 9.19 10.60
C GLY A 139 -8.22 8.41 11.92
N ARG A 140 -8.35 9.11 13.05
CA ARG A 140 -8.38 8.47 14.37
C ARG A 140 -9.54 7.48 14.49
N ALA A 141 -10.73 7.88 14.03
CA ALA A 141 -11.94 7.05 14.13
C ALA A 141 -11.81 5.71 13.38
N VAL A 142 -11.21 5.69 12.17
CA VAL A 142 -11.01 4.43 11.43
C VAL A 142 -9.94 3.55 12.08
N ILE A 143 -8.90 4.11 12.71
CA ILE A 143 -7.94 3.32 13.48
C ILE A 143 -8.60 2.74 14.74
N GLU A 144 -9.34 3.55 15.50
CA GLU A 144 -10.04 3.11 16.71
C GLU A 144 -11.11 2.05 16.41
N ALA A 145 -11.73 2.08 15.24
CA ALA A 145 -12.70 1.05 14.84
C ALA A 145 -12.07 -0.36 14.75
N LEU A 146 -10.76 -0.45 14.56
CA LEU A 146 -10.03 -1.73 14.57
C LEU A 146 -9.66 -2.23 15.98
N ARG A 147 -9.77 -1.39 17.01
CA ARG A 147 -9.36 -1.74 18.38
C ARG A 147 -10.01 -3.04 18.91
N PRO A 148 -11.32 -3.29 18.73
CA PRO A 148 -11.90 -4.55 19.20
C PRO A 148 -11.30 -5.80 18.54
N ALA A 149 -10.89 -5.69 17.29
CA ALA A 149 -10.20 -6.79 16.59
C ALA A 149 -8.74 -6.90 17.04
N TRP A 150 -8.06 -5.76 17.25
CA TRP A 150 -6.70 -5.68 17.77
C TRP A 150 -6.57 -6.28 19.16
N ASP A 151 -7.44 -5.91 20.10
CA ASP A 151 -7.37 -6.33 21.51
C ASP A 151 -7.76 -7.80 21.71
N ARG A 152 -8.51 -8.39 20.77
CA ARG A 152 -8.87 -9.84 20.82
C ARG A 152 -7.71 -10.74 20.35
N TRP A 153 -6.66 -10.18 19.77
CA TRP A 153 -5.54 -10.98 19.29
C TRP A 153 -4.85 -11.76 20.39
N GLN A 154 -4.60 -13.04 20.15
CA GLN A 154 -3.83 -13.90 21.03
C GLN A 154 -2.57 -14.32 20.30
N ARG A 155 -1.43 -14.04 20.91
CA ARG A 155 -0.13 -14.41 20.35
C ARG A 155 0.03 -15.92 20.31
N LEU A 156 0.29 -16.44 19.13
CA LEU A 156 0.57 -17.85 18.84
C LEU A 156 1.83 -17.92 17.99
N GLU A 157 2.61 -18.99 18.19
CA GLU A 157 3.81 -19.22 17.38
C GLU A 157 3.47 -19.31 15.88
N GLY A 158 4.28 -18.63 15.07
CA GLY A 158 4.07 -18.56 13.63
C GLY A 158 2.88 -17.71 13.18
N ARG A 159 2.18 -17.02 14.11
CA ARG A 159 1.09 -16.10 13.78
C ARG A 159 1.45 -14.68 14.17
N GLY A 160 0.98 -13.75 13.37
CA GLY A 160 1.16 -12.33 13.63
C GLY A 160 -0.05 -11.51 13.19
N HIS A 161 -0.16 -10.33 13.78
CA HIS A 161 -1.14 -9.33 13.39
C HIS A 161 -0.44 -7.99 13.18
N GLY A 162 -0.97 -7.20 12.25
CA GLY A 162 -0.39 -5.91 11.89
C GLY A 162 -1.45 -4.91 11.48
N ILE A 163 -1.16 -3.66 11.68
CA ILE A 163 -2.04 -2.54 11.34
C ILE A 163 -1.34 -1.56 10.42
N ALA A 164 -2.09 -0.95 9.52
CA ALA A 164 -1.63 0.16 8.70
C ALA A 164 -2.77 1.12 8.40
N TYR A 165 -2.44 2.38 8.11
CA TYR A 165 -3.41 3.44 7.87
C TYR A 165 -2.96 4.35 6.73
N ALA A 166 -3.91 4.88 5.97
CA ALA A 166 -3.69 6.00 5.06
C ALA A 166 -4.96 6.83 4.84
N LYS A 167 -4.78 8.12 4.59
CA LYS A 167 -5.78 8.97 3.95
C LYS A 167 -5.43 9.04 2.46
N TYR A 168 -6.19 8.38 1.61
CA TYR A 168 -5.84 8.23 0.20
C TYR A 168 -5.70 9.60 -0.50
N LYS A 169 -4.59 9.80 -1.23
CA LYS A 169 -4.20 11.09 -1.83
C LYS A 169 -4.09 12.26 -0.83
N ASN A 170 -4.06 12.00 0.46
CA ASN A 170 -4.13 12.97 1.56
C ASN A 170 -5.40 13.84 1.59
N ILE A 171 -6.34 13.64 0.68
CA ILE A 171 -7.62 14.37 0.56
C ILE A 171 -8.84 13.46 0.39
N GLY A 172 -8.64 12.17 0.13
CA GLY A 172 -9.71 11.21 -0.18
C GLY A 172 -10.15 10.38 1.04
N ALA A 173 -10.52 9.12 0.77
CA ALA A 173 -11.01 8.21 1.79
C ALA A 173 -9.94 7.89 2.85
N TYR A 174 -10.40 7.73 4.07
CA TYR A 174 -9.61 7.24 5.19
C TYR A 174 -9.75 5.72 5.26
N CYS A 175 -8.64 5.03 5.41
CA CYS A 175 -8.65 3.57 5.49
C CYS A 175 -7.59 3.09 6.48
N ALA A 176 -8.02 2.28 7.44
CA ALA A 176 -7.12 1.50 8.28
C ALA A 176 -7.40 0.01 8.04
N VAL A 177 -6.33 -0.79 7.97
CA VAL A 177 -6.43 -2.23 7.77
C VAL A 177 -5.68 -2.95 8.88
N LEU A 178 -6.31 -3.97 9.45
CA LEU A 178 -5.70 -4.97 10.29
C LEU A 178 -5.57 -6.26 9.48
N ALA A 179 -4.37 -6.84 9.47
CA ALA A 179 -4.11 -8.15 8.87
C ALA A 179 -3.72 -9.15 9.94
N GLU A 180 -4.25 -10.36 9.84
CA GLU A 180 -3.82 -11.52 10.59
C GLU A 180 -3.14 -12.50 9.63
N VAL A 181 -1.97 -13.01 10.00
CA VAL A 181 -1.19 -13.91 9.17
C VAL A 181 -0.76 -15.16 9.93
N GLU A 182 -0.50 -16.21 9.17
CA GLU A 182 0.12 -17.44 9.63
C GLU A 182 1.32 -17.75 8.72
N VAL A 183 2.44 -18.07 9.34
CA VAL A 183 3.68 -18.42 8.64
C VAL A 183 4.03 -19.85 9.03
N THR A 184 4.01 -20.73 8.04
CA THR A 184 4.48 -22.12 8.17
C THR A 184 5.64 -22.31 7.19
N HIS A 185 5.43 -22.97 6.05
CA HIS A 185 6.36 -23.02 4.93
C HIS A 185 6.12 -21.86 3.92
N GLU A 186 5.00 -21.18 4.03
CA GLU A 186 4.65 -19.97 3.28
C GLU A 186 3.92 -18.96 4.19
N LEU A 187 3.89 -17.70 3.76
CA LEU A 187 3.09 -16.65 4.39
C LEU A 187 1.67 -16.71 3.86
N ARG A 188 0.70 -16.88 4.77
CA ARG A 188 -0.72 -16.87 4.47
C ARG A 188 -1.43 -15.76 5.25
N VAL A 189 -2.21 -14.95 4.57
CA VAL A 189 -3.14 -14.03 5.22
C VAL A 189 -4.39 -14.80 5.63
N THR A 190 -4.70 -14.82 6.92
CA THR A 190 -5.82 -15.58 7.47
C THR A 190 -7.08 -14.73 7.65
N ARG A 191 -6.94 -13.42 7.81
CA ARG A 191 -8.04 -12.46 7.93
C ARG A 191 -7.58 -11.04 7.63
N LEU A 192 -8.50 -10.25 7.06
CA LEU A 192 -8.36 -8.80 6.92
C LEU A 192 -9.58 -8.11 7.52
N VAL A 193 -9.36 -7.03 8.27
CA VAL A 193 -10.41 -6.12 8.74
C VAL A 193 -10.08 -4.73 8.23
N ALA A 194 -10.95 -4.13 7.43
CA ALA A 194 -10.76 -2.81 6.84
C ALA A 194 -11.80 -1.83 7.39
N ALA A 195 -11.35 -0.86 8.16
CA ALA A 195 -12.19 0.25 8.63
C ALA A 195 -12.03 1.44 7.68
N VAL A 196 -13.15 1.95 7.14
CA VAL A 196 -13.12 2.99 6.11
C VAL A 196 -14.12 4.10 6.37
N ASP A 197 -13.74 5.34 6.05
CA ASP A 197 -14.61 6.50 5.98
C ASP A 197 -14.48 7.13 4.58
N VAL A 198 -15.54 7.01 3.79
CA VAL A 198 -15.65 7.53 2.43
C VAL A 198 -16.54 8.77 2.34
N GLY A 199 -16.83 9.43 3.47
CA GLY A 199 -17.91 10.39 3.53
C GLY A 199 -19.27 9.71 3.45
N ALA A 200 -20.29 10.41 2.97
CA ALA A 200 -21.62 9.83 2.76
C ALA A 200 -21.55 8.76 1.64
N PRO A 201 -21.77 7.47 1.94
CA PRO A 201 -21.72 6.43 0.92
C PRO A 201 -22.97 6.50 0.04
N VAL A 202 -22.80 6.75 -1.26
CA VAL A 202 -23.91 6.80 -2.22
C VAL A 202 -24.51 5.40 -2.42
N ASN A 203 -23.66 4.38 -2.48
CA ASN A 203 -24.06 2.97 -2.52
C ASN A 203 -23.17 2.19 -1.53
N PRO A 204 -23.65 1.94 -0.30
CA PRO A 204 -22.87 1.24 0.72
C PRO A 204 -22.40 -0.15 0.29
N ASP A 205 -23.24 -0.94 -0.37
CA ASP A 205 -22.90 -2.27 -0.88
C ASP A 205 -21.78 -2.18 -1.93
N GLY A 206 -21.88 -1.24 -2.87
CA GLY A 206 -20.83 -0.97 -3.85
C GLY A 206 -19.53 -0.52 -3.20
N VAL A 207 -19.58 0.25 -2.09
CA VAL A 207 -18.38 0.62 -1.33
C VAL A 207 -17.75 -0.62 -0.72
N VAL A 208 -18.52 -1.47 -0.04
CA VAL A 208 -18.01 -2.72 0.56
C VAL A 208 -17.32 -3.58 -0.49
N ASN A 209 -17.95 -3.82 -1.64
CA ASN A 209 -17.34 -4.57 -2.76
C ASN A 209 -16.02 -3.97 -3.23
N GLN A 210 -15.91 -2.63 -3.30
CA GLN A 210 -14.65 -1.96 -3.68
C GLN A 210 -13.55 -2.15 -2.64
N ILE A 211 -13.90 -2.14 -1.36
CA ILE A 211 -12.96 -2.33 -0.26
C ILE A 211 -12.46 -3.79 -0.23
N GLU A 212 -13.36 -4.77 -0.29
CA GLU A 212 -13.02 -6.19 -0.37
C GLU A 212 -12.11 -6.49 -1.56
N GLY A 213 -12.52 -6.08 -2.76
CA GLY A 213 -11.73 -6.27 -3.98
C GLY A 213 -10.37 -5.58 -3.93
N GLY A 214 -10.26 -4.42 -3.28
CA GLY A 214 -8.98 -3.74 -3.05
C GLY A 214 -8.08 -4.48 -2.08
N CYS A 215 -8.61 -4.99 -0.97
CA CYS A 215 -7.87 -5.80 -0.01
C CYS A 215 -7.35 -7.09 -0.65
N ILE A 216 -8.18 -7.82 -1.39
CA ILE A 216 -7.81 -9.07 -2.06
C ILE A 216 -6.71 -8.81 -3.12
N GLN A 217 -6.89 -7.79 -3.95
CA GLN A 217 -5.89 -7.44 -4.96
C GLN A 217 -4.55 -7.02 -4.32
N ALA A 218 -4.59 -6.20 -3.27
CA ALA A 218 -3.38 -5.80 -2.56
C ALA A 218 -2.69 -7.00 -1.89
N ALA A 219 -3.45 -7.94 -1.30
CA ALA A 219 -2.89 -9.16 -0.75
C ALA A 219 -2.20 -10.00 -1.84
N SER A 220 -2.81 -10.15 -3.02
CA SER A 220 -2.22 -10.85 -4.16
C SER A 220 -0.88 -10.22 -4.58
N TRP A 221 -0.84 -8.91 -4.75
CA TRP A 221 0.39 -8.17 -5.09
C TRP A 221 1.45 -8.30 -4.00
N THR A 222 1.04 -8.19 -2.75
CA THR A 222 1.97 -8.22 -1.61
C THR A 222 2.60 -9.59 -1.41
N LEU A 223 1.88 -10.68 -1.71
CA LEU A 223 2.35 -12.04 -1.45
C LEU A 223 3.02 -12.70 -2.66
N LYS A 224 2.54 -12.43 -3.88
CA LYS A 224 2.84 -13.29 -5.03
C LYS A 224 3.28 -12.56 -6.29
N GLU A 225 2.63 -11.43 -6.64
CA GLU A 225 2.74 -10.89 -7.99
C GLU A 225 4.04 -10.13 -8.21
N ALA A 226 4.86 -10.66 -9.09
CA ALA A 226 6.05 -9.99 -9.61
C ALA A 226 6.22 -10.30 -11.08
N TRP A 227 6.67 -9.33 -11.85
CA TRP A 227 7.06 -9.57 -13.23
C TRP A 227 8.25 -10.54 -13.30
N LYS A 228 8.16 -11.50 -14.21
CA LYS A 228 9.23 -12.45 -14.54
C LYS A 228 9.45 -12.47 -16.06
N PRO A 229 10.72 -12.50 -16.53
CA PRO A 229 11.02 -12.40 -17.97
C PRO A 229 10.44 -13.51 -18.86
N ARG A 230 9.98 -14.62 -18.29
CA ARG A 230 9.57 -15.84 -19.00
C ARG A 230 8.16 -16.32 -18.64
N VAL A 231 7.27 -15.42 -18.26
CA VAL A 231 5.85 -15.76 -18.13
C VAL A 231 5.28 -15.93 -19.53
N ALA A 232 4.90 -17.16 -19.89
CA ALA A 232 4.38 -17.50 -21.21
C ALA A 232 2.86 -17.48 -21.28
N GLY A 233 2.17 -17.73 -20.18
CA GLY A 233 0.72 -17.78 -20.10
C GLY A 233 0.19 -17.38 -18.73
N TRP A 234 -1.12 -17.29 -18.62
CA TRP A 234 -1.79 -16.94 -17.37
C TRP A 234 -1.58 -17.96 -16.26
N GLU A 235 -1.37 -19.20 -16.59
CA GLU A 235 -1.04 -20.29 -15.65
C GLU A 235 0.30 -20.08 -14.95
N ASP A 236 1.23 -19.38 -15.59
CA ASP A 236 2.56 -19.11 -15.05
C ASP A 236 2.62 -17.81 -14.21
N TYR A 237 1.58 -16.97 -14.29
CA TYR A 237 1.53 -15.72 -13.55
C TYR A 237 0.91 -15.94 -12.15
N PRO A 238 1.69 -15.73 -11.06
CA PRO A 238 1.23 -16.05 -9.72
C PRO A 238 0.24 -15.01 -9.21
N ILE A 239 -1.01 -15.41 -9.01
CA ILE A 239 -2.06 -14.63 -8.33
C ILE A 239 -2.64 -15.44 -7.17
N LEU A 240 -3.35 -14.77 -6.26
CA LEU A 240 -4.19 -15.47 -5.28
C LEU A 240 -5.31 -16.24 -5.99
N LYS A 241 -5.43 -17.51 -5.69
CA LYS A 241 -6.56 -18.35 -6.12
C LYS A 241 -7.70 -18.25 -5.12
N PHE A 242 -8.91 -18.62 -5.52
CA PHE A 242 -10.09 -18.57 -4.64
C PHE A 242 -9.92 -19.27 -3.29
N SER A 243 -9.18 -20.38 -3.26
CA SER A 243 -8.87 -21.13 -2.03
C SER A 243 -7.88 -20.41 -1.09
N GLU A 244 -7.19 -19.38 -1.57
CA GLU A 244 -6.17 -18.63 -0.83
C GLU A 244 -6.68 -17.25 -0.38
N VAL A 245 -7.86 -16.82 -0.89
CA VAL A 245 -8.44 -15.51 -0.57
C VAL A 245 -8.85 -15.48 0.90
N PRO A 246 -8.30 -14.53 1.69
CA PRO A 246 -8.70 -14.39 3.08
C PRO A 246 -10.11 -13.80 3.19
N PRO A 247 -10.85 -14.12 4.27
CA PRO A 247 -12.04 -13.36 4.59
C PRO A 247 -11.70 -11.90 4.86
N VAL A 248 -12.51 -10.99 4.32
CA VAL A 248 -12.38 -9.55 4.50
C VAL A 248 -13.62 -9.04 5.23
N GLU A 249 -13.42 -8.44 6.40
CA GLU A 249 -14.46 -7.74 7.16
C GLU A 249 -14.35 -6.24 6.90
N VAL A 250 -15.44 -5.60 6.48
CA VAL A 250 -15.47 -4.16 6.20
C VAL A 250 -16.28 -3.42 7.25
N LEU A 251 -15.61 -2.49 7.94
CA LEU A 251 -16.21 -1.57 8.91
C LEU A 251 -16.43 -0.22 8.23
N LEU A 252 -17.57 -0.06 7.57
CA LEU A 252 -17.90 1.19 6.88
C LEU A 252 -18.45 2.21 7.87
N SER A 253 -17.76 3.34 8.01
CA SER A 253 -18.23 4.44 8.86
C SER A 253 -19.46 5.12 8.28
N SER A 254 -20.45 5.41 9.14
CA SER A 254 -21.52 6.34 8.81
C SER A 254 -21.02 7.76 8.91
N SER A 255 -21.04 8.51 7.82
CA SER A 255 -20.51 9.87 7.76
C SER A 255 -21.41 10.78 6.92
N SER A 256 -21.62 12.03 7.39
CA SER A 256 -22.32 13.07 6.63
C SER A 256 -21.38 13.97 5.82
N HIS A 257 -20.08 13.72 5.85
CA HIS A 257 -19.11 14.45 5.03
C HIS A 257 -19.34 14.18 3.53
N PRO A 258 -18.89 15.07 2.65
CA PRO A 258 -18.98 14.86 1.21
C PRO A 258 -18.37 13.49 0.81
N SER A 259 -19.04 12.80 -0.13
CA SER A 259 -18.58 11.53 -0.66
C SER A 259 -17.23 11.66 -1.33
N VAL A 260 -16.35 10.67 -1.10
CA VAL A 260 -15.06 10.52 -1.78
C VAL A 260 -14.91 9.11 -2.35
N GLY A 261 -14.00 8.95 -3.32
CA GLY A 261 -13.82 7.66 -3.99
C GLY A 261 -13.25 6.58 -3.06
N ALA A 262 -13.87 5.39 -3.11
CA ALA A 262 -13.49 4.19 -2.34
C ALA A 262 -12.56 3.23 -3.09
N GLY A 263 -12.40 3.40 -4.41
CA GLY A 263 -11.85 2.38 -5.30
C GLY A 263 -10.39 1.98 -5.07
N GLU A 264 -9.58 2.79 -4.39
CA GLU A 264 -8.12 2.59 -4.33
C GLU A 264 -7.55 2.71 -2.90
N CYS A 265 -8.36 3.07 -1.90
CA CYS A 265 -7.85 3.50 -0.59
C CYS A 265 -7.25 2.34 0.25
N THR A 266 -7.61 1.10 -0.02
CA THR A 266 -7.17 -0.07 0.74
C THR A 266 -5.82 -0.62 0.31
N MET A 267 -5.33 -0.28 -0.90
CA MET A 267 -4.18 -0.94 -1.50
C MET A 267 -2.91 -0.84 -0.65
N GLY A 268 -2.53 0.38 -0.29
CA GLY A 268 -1.35 0.63 0.53
C GLY A 268 -1.50 0.14 1.98
N PRO A 269 -2.59 0.48 2.69
CA PRO A 269 -2.83 -0.02 4.04
C PRO A 269 -2.83 -1.55 4.14
N THR A 270 -3.40 -2.26 3.16
CA THR A 270 -3.38 -3.74 3.18
C THR A 270 -1.96 -4.27 3.07
N ALA A 271 -1.14 -3.71 2.16
CA ALA A 271 0.26 -4.11 2.04
C ALA A 271 1.05 -3.84 3.32
N GLY A 272 0.90 -2.65 3.90
CA GLY A 272 1.55 -2.27 5.15
C GLY A 272 1.14 -3.17 6.32
N ALA A 273 -0.15 -3.45 6.47
CA ALA A 273 -0.68 -4.33 7.51
C ALA A 273 -0.13 -5.77 7.40
N ILE A 274 -0.07 -6.33 6.18
CA ILE A 274 0.51 -7.66 5.94
C ILE A 274 2.01 -7.69 6.29
N GLY A 275 2.78 -6.68 5.86
CA GLY A 275 4.21 -6.57 6.19
C GLY A 275 4.46 -6.44 7.69
N ASN A 276 3.62 -5.71 8.41
CA ASN A 276 3.68 -5.56 9.86
C ASN A 276 3.26 -6.84 10.59
N ALA A 277 2.24 -7.54 10.10
CA ALA A 277 1.84 -8.84 10.63
C ALA A 277 2.92 -9.91 10.45
N LEU A 278 3.63 -9.91 9.31
CA LEU A 278 4.79 -10.79 9.10
C LEU A 278 5.91 -10.50 10.10
N HIS A 279 6.20 -9.22 10.34
CA HIS A 279 7.18 -8.82 11.35
C HIS A 279 6.79 -9.27 12.76
N ASP A 280 5.52 -9.12 13.14
CA ASP A 280 5.01 -9.59 14.44
C ASP A 280 5.12 -11.11 14.58
N ALA A 281 4.88 -11.87 13.51
CA ALA A 281 4.99 -13.34 13.50
C ALA A 281 6.43 -13.85 13.66
N LEU A 282 7.40 -13.21 12.99
CA LEU A 282 8.76 -13.74 12.83
C LEU A 282 9.86 -12.89 13.48
N GLY A 283 9.58 -11.65 13.88
CA GLY A 283 10.58 -10.72 14.39
C GLY A 283 11.55 -10.17 13.34
N VAL A 284 11.33 -10.47 12.06
CA VAL A 284 12.17 -9.98 10.96
C VAL A 284 11.40 -9.05 10.03
N ARG A 285 12.06 -7.99 9.54
CA ARG A 285 11.46 -7.02 8.64
C ARG A 285 11.85 -7.32 7.20
N VAL A 286 10.86 -7.71 6.37
CA VAL A 286 11.03 -7.87 4.92
C VAL A 286 10.59 -6.58 4.24
N ARG A 287 11.53 -5.91 3.55
CA ARG A 287 11.29 -4.61 2.91
C ARG A 287 11.03 -4.69 1.41
N ASP A 288 11.28 -5.83 0.80
CA ASP A 288 11.11 -6.06 -0.63
C ASP A 288 9.79 -6.78 -0.94
N LEU A 289 8.98 -6.22 -1.80
CA LEU A 289 7.75 -6.83 -2.29
C LEU A 289 7.98 -7.57 -3.63
N PRO A 290 7.23 -8.65 -3.88
CA PRO A 290 6.31 -9.35 -2.98
C PRO A 290 7.02 -10.13 -1.87
N LEU A 291 6.30 -10.43 -0.79
CA LEU A 291 6.79 -11.16 0.39
C LEU A 291 6.88 -12.67 0.09
N THR A 292 7.75 -13.06 -0.85
CA THR A 292 7.90 -14.47 -1.24
C THR A 292 8.67 -15.28 -0.21
N PRO A 293 8.51 -16.63 -0.17
CA PRO A 293 9.26 -17.48 0.73
C PRO A 293 10.77 -17.25 0.68
N GLU A 294 11.33 -17.00 -0.52
CA GLU A 294 12.76 -16.77 -0.71
C GLU A 294 13.22 -15.45 -0.07
N ARG A 295 12.39 -14.38 -0.15
CA ARG A 295 12.70 -13.09 0.48
C ARG A 295 12.56 -13.14 1.99
N ILE A 296 11.55 -13.86 2.49
CA ILE A 296 11.38 -14.12 3.92
C ILE A 296 12.56 -14.92 4.46
N ALA A 297 12.94 -16.02 3.81
CA ALA A 297 14.08 -16.84 4.19
C ALA A 297 15.39 -16.05 4.20
N ARG A 298 15.58 -15.16 3.21
CA ARG A 298 16.75 -14.27 3.18
C ARG A 298 16.78 -13.32 4.38
N ALA A 299 15.63 -12.73 4.74
CA ALA A 299 15.56 -11.82 5.89
C ALA A 299 15.77 -12.54 7.25
N ILE A 300 15.48 -13.84 7.34
CA ILE A 300 15.73 -14.64 8.54
C ILE A 300 17.22 -14.98 8.67
N ASN A 301 17.91 -15.24 7.55
CA ASN A 301 19.30 -15.76 7.53
C ASN A 301 20.36 -14.65 7.38
N GLY A 302 19.96 -13.43 7.08
CA GLY A 302 20.86 -12.36 6.75
C GLY A 302 21.07 -11.26 7.61
#